data_45ebb898a6ae5a3cc1a00155b2e37737
#
_entry.id   45ebb898a6ae5a3cc1a00155b2e37737
#
_cell.length_a   1.000
_cell.length_b   1.000
_cell.length_c   1.000
_cell.angle_alpha   90.00
_cell.angle_beta   90.00
_cell.angle_gamma   90.00
#
_symmetry.space_group_name_H-M   'P 1'
#
loop_
_entity.id
_entity.type
_entity.pdbx_description
1 polymer ?
#
loop_
_entity_poly.entity_id
_entity_poly.type
_entity_poly.pdbx_seq_one_letter_code
_entity_poly.pdbx_strand_id
1 'polypeptide(L)'
;MIPPRLVLDTGPFIALFHRSDPDHEGAVRGFHRLAEGGTRLFVPMPVLFEVFKWLLFEAGPQAARKGLAKMMEGAVVVPFTLEDLEEVRLLLARLPDWEGTLEDASVALLALRLKAPVWTLNYRDLGAVPALRFWTP
;
A
#
# COMPACT_ATOMS: atom_id res chain seq x y z
N MET A 1 -4.76 -2.66 18.62
CA MET A 1 -5.46 -1.35 18.50
C MET A 1 -5.64 -0.99 17.04
N ILE A 2 -6.80 -0.44 16.69
CA ILE A 2 -7.09 0.01 15.33
C ILE A 2 -6.58 1.44 15.16
N PRO A 3 -5.71 1.71 14.17
CA PRO A 3 -5.18 3.07 13.99
C PRO A 3 -6.24 4.01 13.37
N PRO A 4 -6.19 5.31 13.67
CA PRO A 4 -7.11 6.26 13.04
C PRO A 4 -6.84 6.46 11.54
N ARG A 5 -5.57 6.32 11.12
CA ARG A 5 -5.13 6.42 9.72
C ARG A 5 -4.17 5.31 9.41
N LEU A 6 -4.23 4.81 8.19
CA LEU A 6 -3.37 3.72 7.74
C LEU A 6 -2.99 3.94 6.28
N VAL A 7 -1.74 3.68 5.95
CA VAL A 7 -1.27 3.68 4.56
C VAL A 7 -1.22 2.24 4.05
N LEU A 8 -1.77 2.03 2.87
CA LEU A 8 -1.85 0.69 2.27
C LEU A 8 -0.79 0.51 1.20
N ASP A 9 -0.08 -0.61 1.29
CA ASP A 9 0.81 -1.10 0.25
C ASP A 9 0.04 -2.00 -0.73
N THR A 10 0.73 -2.46 -1.76
CA THR A 10 0.18 -3.29 -2.84
C THR A 10 -0.31 -4.66 -2.36
N GLY A 11 0.47 -5.33 -1.52
CA GLY A 11 0.20 -6.71 -1.09
C GLY A 11 -1.19 -6.94 -0.52
N PRO A 12 -1.64 -6.15 0.46
CA PRO A 12 -2.98 -6.32 1.02
C PRO A 12 -4.11 -6.18 0.00
N PHE A 13 -3.99 -5.28 -0.99
CA PHE A 13 -4.99 -5.16 -2.05
C PHE A 13 -5.02 -6.39 -2.95
N ILE A 14 -3.84 -6.87 -3.37
CA ILE A 14 -3.75 -8.08 -4.20
C ILE A 14 -4.36 -9.26 -3.46
N ALA A 15 -4.02 -9.43 -2.19
CA ALA A 15 -4.56 -10.51 -1.36
C ALA A 15 -6.09 -10.41 -1.23
N LEU A 16 -6.62 -9.18 -1.12
CA LEU A 16 -8.06 -8.97 -1.05
C LEU A 16 -8.77 -9.35 -2.36
N PHE A 17 -8.20 -8.95 -3.50
CA PHE A 17 -8.85 -9.10 -4.80
C PHE A 17 -8.62 -10.47 -5.45
N HIS A 18 -7.60 -11.21 -5.02
CA HIS A 18 -7.24 -12.50 -5.59
C HIS A 18 -7.53 -13.63 -4.58
N ARG A 19 -8.63 -14.34 -4.80
CA ARG A 19 -9.12 -15.35 -3.84
C ARG A 19 -8.15 -16.48 -3.55
N SER A 20 -7.31 -16.84 -4.52
CA SER A 20 -6.32 -17.91 -4.35
C SER A 20 -5.05 -17.46 -3.66
N ASP A 21 -4.91 -16.18 -3.34
CA ASP A 21 -3.75 -15.69 -2.61
C ASP A 21 -3.69 -16.31 -1.21
N PRO A 22 -2.52 -16.79 -0.75
CA PRO A 22 -2.39 -17.36 0.59
C PRO A 22 -2.82 -16.41 1.70
N ASP A 23 -2.71 -15.11 1.49
CA ASP A 23 -3.05 -14.09 2.47
C ASP A 23 -4.46 -13.54 2.30
N HIS A 24 -5.27 -14.14 1.43
CA HIS A 24 -6.62 -13.64 1.12
C HIS A 24 -7.50 -13.52 2.36
N GLU A 25 -7.61 -14.57 3.15
CA GLU A 25 -8.48 -14.55 4.34
C GLU A 25 -8.01 -13.52 5.36
N GLY A 26 -6.71 -13.40 5.56
CA GLY A 26 -6.13 -12.39 6.44
C GLY A 26 -6.42 -10.97 5.95
N ALA A 27 -6.36 -10.75 4.64
CA ALA A 27 -6.67 -9.46 4.05
C ALA A 27 -8.15 -9.10 4.24
N VAL A 28 -9.04 -10.05 3.99
CA VAL A 28 -10.49 -9.83 4.21
C VAL A 28 -10.77 -9.44 5.66
N ARG A 29 -10.22 -10.18 6.61
CA ARG A 29 -10.37 -9.85 8.04
C ARG A 29 -9.80 -8.48 8.36
N GLY A 30 -8.63 -8.17 7.83
CA GLY A 30 -7.95 -6.90 8.08
C GLY A 30 -8.77 -5.71 7.60
N PHE A 31 -9.23 -5.73 6.35
CA PHE A 31 -10.06 -4.67 5.81
C PHE A 31 -11.38 -4.53 6.57
N HIS A 32 -11.97 -5.64 6.98
CA HIS A 32 -13.19 -5.62 7.78
C HIS A 32 -12.97 -4.94 9.13
N ARG A 33 -11.90 -5.31 9.83
CA ARG A 33 -11.54 -4.69 11.10
C ARG A 33 -11.30 -3.19 10.99
N LEU A 34 -10.61 -2.78 9.92
CA LEU A 34 -10.34 -1.36 9.69
C LEU A 34 -11.63 -0.58 9.41
N ALA A 35 -12.54 -1.17 8.62
CA ALA A 35 -13.84 -0.56 8.35
C ALA A 35 -14.67 -0.40 9.63
N GLU A 36 -14.74 -1.44 10.44
CA GLU A 36 -15.46 -1.39 11.72
C GLU A 36 -14.86 -0.36 12.68
N GLY A 37 -13.54 -0.22 12.68
CA GLY A 37 -12.84 0.73 13.54
C GLY A 37 -12.86 2.16 13.04
N GLY A 38 -13.40 2.41 11.86
CA GLY A 38 -13.45 3.75 11.28
C GLY A 38 -12.11 4.29 10.80
N THR A 39 -11.15 3.43 10.51
CA THR A 39 -9.84 3.83 10.04
C THR A 39 -9.95 4.51 8.67
N ARG A 40 -9.29 5.66 8.51
CA ARG A 40 -9.14 6.28 7.20
C ARG A 40 -7.97 5.62 6.47
N LEU A 41 -8.25 5.12 5.27
CA LEU A 41 -7.27 4.42 4.45
C LEU A 41 -6.70 5.37 3.40
N PHE A 42 -5.38 5.37 3.28
CA PHE A 42 -4.66 6.19 2.30
C PHE A 42 -3.82 5.28 1.42
N VAL A 43 -3.79 5.59 0.14
CA VAL A 43 -2.98 4.84 -0.81
C VAL A 43 -2.26 5.82 -1.74
N PRO A 44 -0.92 5.72 -1.89
CA PRO A 44 -0.22 6.55 -2.86
C PRO A 44 -0.54 6.07 -4.28
N MET A 45 -0.66 7.01 -5.20
CA MET A 45 -1.06 6.70 -6.57
C MET A 45 -0.21 5.60 -7.25
N PRO A 46 1.11 5.53 -7.07
CA PRO A 46 1.89 4.45 -7.68
C PRO A 46 1.43 3.04 -7.31
N VAL A 47 0.88 2.87 -6.10
CA VAL A 47 0.34 1.57 -5.66
C VAL A 47 -0.85 1.15 -6.51
N LEU A 48 -1.71 2.09 -6.90
CA LEU A 48 -2.84 1.78 -7.79
C LEU A 48 -2.36 1.20 -9.11
N PHE A 49 -1.30 1.78 -9.65
CA PHE A 49 -0.71 1.33 -10.91
C PHE A 49 -0.15 -0.09 -10.78
N GLU A 50 0.52 -0.38 -9.68
CA GLU A 50 1.08 -1.70 -9.43
C GLU A 50 -0.01 -2.75 -9.25
N VAL A 51 -1.04 -2.47 -8.45
CA VAL A 51 -2.16 -3.39 -8.25
C VAL A 51 -2.91 -3.64 -9.56
N PHE A 52 -3.19 -2.58 -10.32
CA PHE A 52 -3.86 -2.70 -11.62
C PHE A 52 -3.07 -3.59 -12.57
N LYS A 53 -1.77 -3.34 -12.68
CA LYS A 53 -0.90 -4.11 -13.56
C LYS A 53 -0.88 -5.59 -13.17
N TRP A 54 -0.75 -5.88 -11.89
CA TRP A 54 -0.74 -7.25 -11.40
C TRP A 54 -2.06 -7.97 -11.72
N LEU A 55 -3.19 -7.31 -11.43
CA LEU A 55 -4.51 -7.88 -11.71
C LEU A 55 -4.75 -8.09 -13.21
N LEU A 56 -4.27 -7.17 -14.03
CA LEU A 56 -4.40 -7.27 -15.47
C LEU A 56 -3.76 -8.55 -16.00
N PHE A 57 -2.53 -8.84 -15.55
CA PHE A 57 -1.79 -10.03 -15.99
C PHE A 57 -2.31 -11.32 -15.38
N GLU A 58 -2.74 -11.30 -14.12
CA GLU A 58 -3.15 -12.52 -13.40
C GLU A 58 -4.63 -12.85 -13.56
N ALA A 59 -5.49 -11.85 -13.73
CA ALA A 59 -6.94 -12.06 -13.69
C ALA A 59 -7.71 -11.38 -14.85
N GLY A 60 -7.02 -10.61 -15.69
CA GLY A 60 -7.58 -9.98 -16.87
C GLY A 60 -8.12 -8.57 -16.66
N PRO A 61 -8.55 -7.91 -17.77
CA PRO A 61 -8.89 -6.48 -17.74
C PRO A 61 -10.11 -6.14 -16.87
N GLN A 62 -11.11 -7.02 -16.80
CA GLN A 62 -12.28 -6.75 -15.98
C GLN A 62 -11.95 -6.73 -14.49
N ALA A 63 -11.15 -7.71 -14.03
CA ALA A 63 -10.71 -7.77 -12.64
C ALA A 63 -9.85 -6.55 -12.29
N ALA A 64 -8.97 -6.13 -13.19
CA ALA A 64 -8.14 -4.95 -12.98
C ALA A 64 -8.98 -3.67 -12.83
N ARG A 65 -9.98 -3.50 -13.69
CA ARG A 65 -10.88 -2.33 -13.63
C ARG A 65 -11.74 -2.32 -12.37
N LYS A 66 -12.25 -3.48 -11.96
CA LYS A 66 -12.99 -3.62 -10.70
C LYS A 66 -12.12 -3.29 -9.50
N GLY A 67 -10.90 -3.80 -9.49
CA GLY A 67 -9.95 -3.51 -8.42
C GLY A 67 -9.66 -2.01 -8.30
N LEU A 68 -9.43 -1.35 -9.44
CA LEU A 68 -9.18 0.09 -9.47
C LEU A 68 -10.37 0.86 -8.89
N ALA A 69 -11.59 0.54 -9.31
CA ALA A 69 -12.79 1.19 -8.81
C ALA A 69 -12.92 1.00 -7.29
N LYS A 70 -12.70 -0.21 -6.79
CA LYS A 70 -12.79 -0.50 -5.36
C LYS A 70 -11.73 0.23 -4.53
N MET A 71 -10.51 0.32 -5.04
CA MET A 71 -9.47 1.09 -4.36
C MET A 71 -9.83 2.57 -4.26
N MET A 72 -10.33 3.14 -5.35
CA MET A 72 -10.72 4.56 -5.38
C MET A 72 -11.94 4.87 -4.53
N GLU A 73 -12.85 3.92 -4.36
CA GLU A 73 -14.02 4.06 -3.50
C GLU A 73 -13.67 3.92 -2.01
N GLY A 74 -12.77 3.00 -1.69
CA GLY A 74 -12.49 2.62 -0.31
C GLY A 74 -11.31 3.33 0.35
N ALA A 75 -10.49 4.03 -0.40
CA ALA A 75 -9.31 4.71 0.13
C ALA A 75 -9.14 6.09 -0.46
N VAL A 76 -8.47 6.95 0.30
CA VAL A 76 -8.05 8.27 -0.22
C VAL A 76 -6.82 8.05 -1.08
N VAL A 77 -6.94 8.30 -2.38
CA VAL A 77 -5.81 8.22 -3.31
C VAL A 77 -5.01 9.49 -3.21
N VAL A 78 -3.74 9.36 -2.86
CA VAL A 78 -2.85 10.52 -2.71
C VAL A 78 -2.02 10.67 -3.98
N PRO A 79 -2.11 11.81 -4.67
CA PRO A 79 -1.32 12.06 -5.87
C PRO A 79 0.18 11.96 -5.58
N PHE A 80 0.93 11.50 -6.57
CA PHE A 80 2.39 11.42 -6.48
C PHE A 80 2.98 12.42 -7.45
N THR A 81 3.57 13.49 -6.93
CA THR A 81 4.05 14.63 -7.71
C THR A 81 5.54 14.49 -8.03
N LEU A 82 6.03 15.39 -8.88
CA LEU A 82 7.47 15.49 -9.14
C LEU A 82 8.25 15.81 -7.85
N GLU A 83 7.67 16.63 -6.98
CA GLU A 83 8.27 16.94 -5.68
C GLU A 83 8.38 15.68 -4.81
N ASP A 84 7.34 14.83 -4.85
CA ASP A 84 7.35 13.55 -4.14
C ASP A 84 8.45 12.63 -4.68
N LEU A 85 8.62 12.58 -5.98
CA LEU A 85 9.66 11.78 -6.59
C LEU A 85 11.05 12.27 -6.15
N GLU A 86 11.25 13.57 -6.06
CA GLU A 86 12.51 14.14 -5.59
C GLU A 86 12.76 13.78 -4.11
N GLU A 87 11.73 13.81 -3.28
CA GLU A 87 11.86 13.40 -1.88
C GLU A 87 12.16 11.90 -1.75
N VAL A 88 11.55 11.07 -2.61
CA VAL A 88 11.89 9.65 -2.69
C VAL A 88 13.36 9.48 -3.04
N ARG A 89 13.86 10.22 -4.02
CA ARG A 89 15.27 10.16 -4.42
C ARG A 89 16.19 10.47 -3.24
N LEU A 90 15.85 11.49 -2.44
CA LEU A 90 16.61 11.84 -1.25
C LEU A 90 16.52 10.75 -0.16
N LEU A 91 15.36 10.15 0.02
CA LEU A 91 15.18 9.04 0.96
C LEU A 91 16.07 7.86 0.55
N LEU A 92 16.04 7.47 -0.72
CA LEU A 92 16.83 6.36 -1.23
C LEU A 92 18.33 6.62 -1.15
N ALA A 93 18.77 7.86 -1.27
CA ALA A 93 20.18 8.22 -1.10
C ALA A 93 20.70 7.90 0.30
N ARG A 94 19.83 7.89 1.30
CA ARG A 94 20.18 7.54 2.69
C ARG A 94 20.11 6.04 2.96
N LEU A 95 19.64 5.25 2.00
CA LEU A 95 19.43 3.80 2.12
C LEU A 95 20.10 3.09 0.93
N PRO A 96 21.45 3.18 0.80
CA PRO A 96 22.14 2.73 -0.42
C PRO A 96 21.99 1.24 -0.72
N ASP A 97 21.72 0.42 0.29
CA ASP A 97 21.56 -1.03 0.11
C ASP A 97 20.10 -1.47 -0.02
N TRP A 98 19.17 -0.53 0.01
CA TRP A 98 17.75 -0.85 -0.08
C TRP A 98 17.39 -1.21 -1.52
N GLU A 99 16.70 -2.34 -1.69
CA GLU A 99 16.36 -2.90 -3.00
C GLU A 99 14.87 -2.85 -3.31
N GLY A 100 14.09 -2.07 -2.58
CA GLY A 100 12.68 -1.92 -2.83
C GLY A 100 12.39 -1.14 -4.12
N THR A 101 11.15 -1.18 -4.55
CA THR A 101 10.70 -0.48 -5.76
C THR A 101 10.35 0.98 -5.45
N LEU A 102 10.11 1.77 -6.51
CA LEU A 102 9.60 3.14 -6.33
C LEU A 102 8.20 3.14 -5.71
N GLU A 103 7.37 2.13 -6.00
CA GLU A 103 6.07 1.98 -5.36
C GLU A 103 6.23 1.81 -3.85
N ASP A 104 7.15 0.93 -3.42
CA ASP A 104 7.46 0.76 -2.00
C ASP A 104 7.92 2.06 -1.36
N ALA A 105 8.80 2.79 -2.06
CA ALA A 105 9.29 4.08 -1.58
C ALA A 105 8.17 5.11 -1.44
N SER A 106 7.19 5.10 -2.35
CA SER A 106 6.03 6.00 -2.26
C SER A 106 5.19 5.72 -1.01
N VAL A 107 5.05 4.45 -0.66
CA VAL A 107 4.35 4.03 0.58
C VAL A 107 5.09 4.56 1.80
N ALA A 108 6.40 4.33 1.86
CA ALA A 108 7.23 4.80 2.97
C ALA A 108 7.15 6.32 3.14
N LEU A 109 7.29 7.07 2.04
CA LEU A 109 7.23 8.52 2.06
C LEU A 109 5.88 9.02 2.60
N LEU A 110 4.79 8.48 2.09
CA LEU A 110 3.45 8.88 2.52
C LEU A 110 3.22 8.59 4.00
N ALA A 111 3.60 7.39 4.44
CA ALA A 111 3.44 6.98 5.83
C ALA A 111 4.22 7.89 6.78
N LEU A 112 5.46 8.24 6.43
CA LEU A 112 6.27 9.14 7.23
C LEU A 112 5.66 10.54 7.30
N ARG A 113 5.14 11.06 6.19
CA ARG A 113 4.47 12.37 6.15
C ARG A 113 3.20 12.40 7.01
N LEU A 114 2.38 11.37 6.93
CA LEU A 114 1.13 11.27 7.68
C LEU A 114 1.36 10.82 9.11
N LYS A 115 2.56 10.39 9.45
CA LYS A 115 2.85 9.75 10.74
C LYS A 115 1.86 8.63 11.03
N ALA A 116 1.58 7.81 10.01
CA ALA A 116 0.63 6.72 10.07
C ALA A 116 1.34 5.39 9.85
N PRO A 117 0.85 4.31 10.45
CA PRO A 117 1.42 2.99 10.17
C PRO A 117 1.06 2.51 8.76
N VAL A 118 1.80 1.51 8.32
CA VAL A 118 1.63 0.87 7.02
C VAL A 118 1.11 -0.55 7.21
N TRP A 119 0.19 -0.96 6.35
CA TRP A 119 -0.13 -2.37 6.19
C TRP A 119 0.53 -2.87 4.91
N THR A 120 1.46 -3.80 5.06
CA THR A 120 2.24 -4.38 3.98
C THR A 120 2.39 -5.88 4.17
N LEU A 121 2.75 -6.56 3.09
CA LEU A 121 3.23 -7.95 3.12
C LEU A 121 4.72 -8.03 2.71
N ASN A 122 5.37 -6.88 2.54
CA ASN A 122 6.78 -6.77 2.14
C ASN A 122 7.63 -6.16 3.26
N TYR A 123 7.81 -6.90 4.33
CA TYR A 123 8.61 -6.44 5.47
C TYR A 123 10.10 -6.41 5.18
N ARG A 124 10.57 -7.18 4.21
CA ARG A 124 11.98 -7.18 3.83
C ARG A 124 12.44 -5.79 3.42
N ASP A 125 11.68 -5.14 2.55
CA ASP A 125 12.07 -3.83 2.03
C ASP A 125 11.56 -2.69 2.93
N LEU A 126 10.28 -2.68 3.26
CA LEU A 126 9.73 -1.59 4.08
C LEU A 126 10.23 -1.60 5.51
N GLY A 127 10.51 -2.78 6.05
CA GLY A 127 11.07 -2.92 7.40
C GLY A 127 12.45 -2.30 7.57
N ALA A 128 13.17 -2.08 6.47
CA ALA A 128 14.50 -1.45 6.49
C ALA A 128 14.42 0.10 6.51
N VAL A 129 13.25 0.69 6.37
CA VAL A 129 13.08 2.14 6.39
C VAL A 129 12.96 2.61 7.85
N PRO A 130 13.87 3.50 8.33
CA PRO A 130 13.82 3.97 9.71
C PRO A 130 12.51 4.71 10.02
N ALA A 131 12.05 4.58 11.25
CA ALA A 131 10.86 5.25 11.79
C ALA A 131 9.53 4.82 11.18
N LEU A 132 9.52 3.88 10.25
CA LEU A 132 8.30 3.34 9.67
C LEU A 132 7.65 2.37 10.66
N ARG A 133 6.34 2.54 10.88
CA ARG A 133 5.57 1.67 11.78
C ARG A 133 4.61 0.83 10.95
N PHE A 134 4.21 -0.31 11.49
CA PHE A 134 3.38 -1.27 10.78
C PHE A 134 2.13 -1.63 11.57
N TRP A 135 1.08 -1.94 10.85
CA TRP A 135 -0.14 -2.54 11.39
C TRP A 135 -0.41 -3.87 10.69
N THR A 136 -0.81 -4.87 11.45
CA THR A 136 -1.21 -6.19 10.93
C THR A 136 -2.56 -6.58 11.51
N PRO A 137 -3.42 -7.25 10.69
CA PRO A 137 -4.71 -7.74 11.17
C PRO A 137 -4.60 -8.82 12.25
#